data_e54688d026eaef8f9f7f103324b1d510
#
_entry.id   e54688d026eaef8f9f7f103324b1d510
#
_cell.length_a   1.000
_cell.length_b   1.000
_cell.length_c   1.000
_cell.angle_alpha   90.00
_cell.angle_beta   90.00
_cell.angle_gamma   90.00
#
_symmetry.space_group_name_H-M   'P 1'
#
loop_
_entity.id
_entity.type
_entity.pdbx_description
1 polymer ?
#
loop_
_entity_poly.entity_id
_entity_poly.type
_entity_poly.pdbx_seq_one_letter_code
_entity_poly.pdbx_strand_id
1 'polypeptide(L)'
;MKNELFSEFLRAVSYGLKGEAYTGGGDLRKLYLLSKKHGVENLFYLAIKNSCADAEVLKVAKKAYDANVNLSLVQKAYADETLSHLAGDGVKILLLKGDAVKNVYPRQDMRYSSDVDFYYEKKQNKKVKKTLTEAGFKLTHKNYQHACYEKYPVTLEAHYSLSFLDKKSGKYYDNVFLKATEIKKNIYRFNLSDEYIYFLTHAAKHFKYGGFGVKTVADNYCFLNADIDFNYVEKELDRLNLLKFYAAFKNVAENWFGKTPLSDDGAAFEEYIAVGANYGTSKNYAAMNFTDKSSGKKYFLSKIFPSAKIMSQKYAVLEKAPALLPVFWVVRAVGFLFRKDKKTAVKGVVKTSGAVDEESVKTARDAKRAAGFDENE
;
A
#
# COMPACT_ATOMS: atom_id res chain seq x y z
N MET A 1 -9.61 -7.51 -22.04
CA MET A 1 -10.08 -6.25 -22.70
C MET A 1 -10.40 -5.23 -21.61
N LYS A 2 -9.76 -4.05 -21.62
CA LYS A 2 -10.14 -2.97 -20.72
C LYS A 2 -11.61 -2.67 -20.93
N ASN A 3 -12.40 -2.63 -19.87
CA ASN A 3 -13.74 -2.07 -19.91
C ASN A 3 -13.60 -0.61 -20.34
N GLU A 4 -14.37 -0.17 -21.34
CA GLU A 4 -14.40 1.20 -21.87
C GLU A 4 -14.48 2.26 -20.73
N LEU A 5 -15.30 2.00 -19.72
CA LEU A 5 -15.41 2.83 -18.54
C LEU A 5 -14.09 2.96 -17.77
N PHE A 6 -13.31 1.88 -17.63
CA PHE A 6 -12.03 1.93 -16.92
C PHE A 6 -10.97 2.69 -17.73
N SER A 7 -10.97 2.53 -19.06
CA SER A 7 -10.07 3.29 -19.94
C SER A 7 -10.37 4.79 -19.87
N GLU A 8 -11.65 5.15 -19.85
CA GLU A 8 -12.08 6.54 -19.73
C GLU A 8 -11.76 7.12 -18.34
N PHE A 9 -11.88 6.30 -17.31
CA PHE A 9 -11.44 6.66 -15.95
C PHE A 9 -9.93 6.94 -15.88
N LEU A 10 -9.09 6.10 -16.46
CA LEU A 10 -7.63 6.32 -16.52
C LEU A 10 -7.31 7.61 -17.28
N ARG A 11 -8.04 7.88 -18.37
CA ARG A 11 -7.90 9.11 -19.13
C ARG A 11 -8.19 10.34 -18.26
N ALA A 12 -9.32 10.34 -17.52
CA ALA A 12 -9.65 11.43 -16.61
C ALA A 12 -8.57 11.63 -15.52
N VAL A 13 -8.06 10.54 -14.92
CA VAL A 13 -6.95 10.62 -13.95
C VAL A 13 -5.68 11.19 -14.56
N SER A 14 -5.34 10.80 -15.81
CA SER A 14 -4.18 11.32 -16.55
C SER A 14 -4.29 12.83 -16.77
N TYR A 15 -5.47 13.32 -17.16
CA TYR A 15 -5.70 14.76 -17.31
C TYR A 15 -5.50 15.51 -15.98
N GLY A 16 -6.06 14.97 -14.88
CA GLY A 16 -5.86 15.56 -13.56
C GLY A 16 -4.39 15.58 -13.11
N LEU A 17 -3.63 14.53 -13.42
CA LEU A 17 -2.21 14.44 -13.10
C LEU A 17 -1.36 15.46 -13.89
N LYS A 18 -1.76 15.75 -15.15
CA LYS A 18 -1.12 16.76 -16.01
C LYS A 18 -1.61 18.18 -15.73
N GLY A 19 -2.63 18.35 -14.91
CA GLY A 19 -3.28 19.66 -14.67
C GLY A 19 -4.12 20.15 -15.84
N GLU A 20 -4.54 19.25 -16.73
CA GLU A 20 -5.32 19.54 -17.93
C GLU A 20 -6.82 19.34 -17.67
N ALA A 21 -7.67 20.01 -18.47
CA ALA A 21 -9.13 19.85 -18.39
C ALA A 21 -9.56 18.58 -19.15
N TYR A 22 -10.30 17.69 -18.47
CA TYR A 22 -10.86 16.52 -19.10
C TYR A 22 -12.00 16.85 -20.04
N THR A 23 -11.89 16.45 -21.29
CA THR A 23 -12.85 16.71 -22.38
C THR A 23 -13.56 15.45 -22.87
N GLY A 24 -13.50 14.35 -22.10
CA GLY A 24 -14.13 13.08 -22.46
C GLY A 24 -15.64 13.05 -22.23
N GLY A 25 -16.31 12.08 -22.89
CA GLY A 25 -17.76 11.87 -22.87
C GLY A 25 -18.26 10.81 -21.89
N GLY A 26 -17.41 10.32 -20.96
CA GLY A 26 -17.77 9.26 -20.04
C GLY A 26 -18.82 9.67 -18.99
N ASP A 27 -19.53 8.70 -18.42
CA ASP A 27 -20.44 8.88 -17.29
C ASP A 27 -19.66 9.38 -16.06
N LEU A 28 -19.68 10.69 -15.82
CA LEU A 28 -18.90 11.34 -14.75
C LEU A 28 -19.24 10.81 -13.36
N ARG A 29 -20.47 10.34 -13.12
CA ARG A 29 -20.86 9.75 -11.83
C ARG A 29 -20.16 8.41 -11.60
N LYS A 30 -20.12 7.56 -12.63
CA LYS A 30 -19.38 6.28 -12.58
C LYS A 30 -17.87 6.51 -12.46
N LEU A 31 -17.31 7.48 -13.19
CA LEU A 31 -15.90 7.85 -13.10
C LEU A 31 -15.55 8.36 -11.69
N TYR A 32 -16.42 9.17 -11.07
CA TYR A 32 -16.23 9.61 -9.68
C TYR A 32 -16.24 8.44 -8.69
N LEU A 33 -17.16 7.46 -8.85
CA LEU A 33 -17.19 6.28 -8.00
C LEU A 33 -15.91 5.43 -8.13
N LEU A 34 -15.37 5.32 -9.36
CA LEU A 34 -14.07 4.68 -9.58
C LEU A 34 -12.93 5.47 -8.91
N SER A 35 -12.95 6.81 -8.99
CA SER A 35 -11.92 7.64 -8.36
C SER A 35 -11.90 7.42 -6.84
N LYS A 36 -13.05 7.32 -6.19
CA LYS A 36 -13.17 6.96 -4.77
C LYS A 36 -12.63 5.56 -4.49
N LYS A 37 -13.03 4.57 -5.31
CA LYS A 37 -12.58 3.19 -5.14
C LYS A 37 -11.06 3.07 -5.20
N HIS A 38 -10.41 3.88 -6.04
CA HIS A 38 -8.97 3.85 -6.28
C HIS A 38 -8.16 4.93 -5.54
N GLY A 39 -8.81 5.78 -4.74
CA GLY A 39 -8.17 6.81 -3.90
C GLY A 39 -7.54 7.95 -4.68
N VAL A 40 -8.14 8.35 -5.82
CA VAL A 40 -7.65 9.40 -6.73
C VAL A 40 -8.68 10.52 -6.95
N GLU A 41 -9.55 10.76 -5.98
CA GLU A 41 -10.60 11.79 -6.05
C GLU A 41 -10.04 13.18 -6.31
N ASN A 42 -8.85 13.48 -5.77
CA ASN A 42 -8.22 14.77 -5.97
C ASN A 42 -7.83 14.97 -7.44
N LEU A 43 -7.23 13.96 -8.07
CA LEU A 43 -6.87 14.01 -9.49
C LEU A 43 -8.13 14.11 -10.36
N PHE A 44 -9.17 13.34 -10.03
CA PHE A 44 -10.43 13.40 -10.76
C PHE A 44 -11.06 14.80 -10.69
N TYR A 45 -11.16 15.39 -9.48
CA TYR A 45 -11.69 16.76 -9.34
C TYR A 45 -10.87 17.76 -10.15
N LEU A 46 -9.54 17.70 -10.08
CA LEU A 46 -8.66 18.61 -10.81
C LEU A 46 -8.82 18.51 -12.33
N ALA A 47 -9.13 17.32 -12.85
CA ALA A 47 -9.43 17.10 -14.26
C ALA A 47 -10.75 17.75 -14.70
N ILE A 48 -11.80 17.67 -13.87
CA ILE A 48 -13.15 18.06 -14.28
C ILE A 48 -13.55 19.50 -13.86
N LYS A 49 -12.83 20.13 -12.96
CA LYS A 49 -13.22 21.41 -12.31
C LYS A 49 -13.55 22.54 -13.28
N ASN A 50 -12.93 22.55 -14.47
CA ASN A 50 -13.09 23.59 -15.48
C ASN A 50 -13.89 23.13 -16.73
N SER A 51 -14.29 21.84 -16.80
CA SER A 51 -14.93 21.26 -17.99
C SER A 51 -16.20 20.49 -17.68
N CYS A 52 -16.55 20.32 -16.40
CA CYS A 52 -17.70 19.51 -16.00
C CYS A 52 -19.02 20.24 -16.21
N ALA A 53 -19.93 19.67 -17.01
CA ALA A 53 -21.30 20.14 -17.18
C ALA A 53 -22.28 19.61 -16.10
N ASP A 54 -21.93 18.51 -15.37
CA ASP A 54 -22.76 17.97 -14.29
C ASP A 54 -22.40 18.67 -12.96
N ALA A 55 -23.21 19.67 -12.60
CA ALA A 55 -23.02 20.48 -11.39
C ALA A 55 -23.04 19.65 -10.10
N GLU A 56 -23.82 18.56 -10.04
CA GLU A 56 -23.89 17.70 -8.85
C GLU A 56 -22.60 16.90 -8.68
N VAL A 57 -22.07 16.31 -9.76
CA VAL A 57 -20.78 15.62 -9.72
C VAL A 57 -19.66 16.58 -9.34
N LEU A 58 -19.65 17.78 -9.93
CA LEU A 58 -18.65 18.80 -9.62
C LEU A 58 -18.69 19.20 -8.14
N LYS A 59 -19.88 19.43 -7.59
CA LYS A 59 -20.09 19.80 -6.17
C LYS A 59 -19.57 18.70 -5.23
N VAL A 60 -19.92 17.44 -5.51
CA VAL A 60 -19.52 16.30 -4.66
C VAL A 60 -18.01 16.04 -4.76
N ALA A 61 -17.42 16.11 -5.96
CA ALA A 61 -15.99 15.95 -6.18
C ALA A 61 -15.19 17.08 -5.51
N LYS A 62 -15.68 18.33 -5.61
CA LYS A 62 -15.07 19.50 -4.90
C LYS A 62 -15.07 19.30 -3.39
N LYS A 63 -16.21 18.89 -2.82
CA LYS A 63 -16.32 18.63 -1.37
C LYS A 63 -15.33 17.57 -0.91
N ALA A 64 -15.15 16.48 -1.67
CA ALA A 64 -14.18 15.44 -1.36
C ALA A 64 -12.73 15.96 -1.44
N TYR A 65 -12.42 16.73 -2.48
CA TYR A 65 -11.10 17.36 -2.66
C TYR A 65 -10.77 18.32 -1.50
N ASP A 66 -11.69 19.24 -1.16
CA ASP A 66 -11.49 20.19 -0.06
C ASP A 66 -11.28 19.46 1.28
N ALA A 67 -12.06 18.41 1.55
CA ALA A 67 -11.91 17.59 2.75
C ALA A 67 -10.55 16.89 2.81
N ASN A 68 -10.09 16.31 1.68
CA ASN A 68 -8.80 15.63 1.58
C ASN A 68 -7.61 16.60 1.77
N VAL A 69 -7.69 17.80 1.18
CA VAL A 69 -6.67 18.84 1.34
C VAL A 69 -6.62 19.31 2.80
N ASN A 70 -7.75 19.65 3.39
CA ASN A 70 -7.82 20.08 4.79
C ASN A 70 -7.30 18.99 5.74
N LEU A 71 -7.72 17.73 5.53
CA LEU A 71 -7.23 16.62 6.33
C LEU A 71 -5.71 16.47 6.23
N SER A 72 -5.14 16.59 5.03
CA SER A 72 -3.69 16.53 4.83
C SER A 72 -2.94 17.61 5.58
N LEU A 73 -3.46 18.85 5.63
CA LEU A 73 -2.87 19.96 6.36
C LEU A 73 -2.89 19.71 7.89
N VAL A 74 -4.05 19.27 8.39
CA VAL A 74 -4.21 18.95 9.82
C VAL A 74 -3.31 17.80 10.22
N GLN A 75 -3.27 16.72 9.43
CA GLN A 75 -2.40 15.57 9.69
C GLN A 75 -0.93 15.98 9.74
N LYS A 76 -0.50 16.81 8.77
CA LYS A 76 0.89 17.30 8.74
C LYS A 76 1.23 18.08 9.99
N ALA A 77 0.42 19.05 10.40
CA ALA A 77 0.66 19.87 11.58
C ALA A 77 0.79 19.01 12.86
N TYR A 78 -0.16 18.11 13.09
CA TYR A 78 -0.13 17.20 14.26
C TYR A 78 1.03 16.20 14.21
N ALA A 79 1.36 15.67 13.01
CA ALA A 79 2.48 14.77 12.87
C ALA A 79 3.81 15.49 13.14
N ASP A 80 4.03 16.66 12.56
CA ASP A 80 5.25 17.45 12.75
C ASP A 80 5.48 17.79 14.22
N GLU A 81 4.44 18.17 14.98
CA GLU A 81 4.48 18.39 16.40
C GLU A 81 4.83 17.10 17.17
N THR A 82 4.06 16.03 16.94
CA THR A 82 4.21 14.76 17.66
C THR A 82 5.57 14.12 17.41
N LEU A 83 6.03 14.10 16.14
CA LEU A 83 7.34 13.55 15.78
C LEU A 83 8.49 14.41 16.31
N SER A 84 8.30 15.73 16.42
CA SER A 84 9.28 16.62 17.07
C SER A 84 9.41 16.34 18.57
N HIS A 85 8.32 16.03 19.26
CA HIS A 85 8.35 15.61 20.67
C HIS A 85 9.09 14.27 20.83
N LEU A 86 8.77 13.27 20.01
CA LEU A 86 9.48 11.98 20.01
C LEU A 86 10.99 12.16 19.77
N ALA A 87 11.35 13.00 18.80
CA ALA A 87 12.74 13.30 18.49
C ALA A 87 13.44 14.04 19.66
N GLY A 88 12.73 14.95 20.33
CA GLY A 88 13.18 15.62 21.54
C GLY A 88 13.49 14.65 22.67
N ASP A 89 12.67 13.63 22.84
CA ASP A 89 12.88 12.51 23.76
C ASP A 89 14.06 11.57 23.34
N GLY A 90 14.75 11.87 22.25
CA GLY A 90 15.89 11.09 21.75
C GLY A 90 15.48 9.82 20.96
N VAL A 91 14.26 9.77 20.41
CA VAL A 91 13.86 8.74 19.48
C VAL A 91 14.36 9.11 18.08
N LYS A 92 15.14 8.24 17.45
CA LYS A 92 15.48 8.39 16.03
C LYS A 92 14.28 8.00 15.17
N ILE A 93 13.86 8.91 14.30
CA ILE A 93 12.67 8.79 13.46
C ILE A 93 13.10 8.87 12.00
N LEU A 94 12.72 7.90 11.19
CA LEU A 94 12.80 7.98 9.74
C LEU A 94 11.39 8.20 9.20
N LEU A 95 11.18 9.33 8.52
CA LEU A 95 9.93 9.61 7.81
C LEU A 95 9.82 8.67 6.61
N LEU A 96 8.65 8.06 6.44
CA LEU A 96 8.38 7.12 5.37
C LEU A 96 7.23 7.63 4.51
N LYS A 97 7.23 7.33 3.20
CA LYS A 97 6.12 7.65 2.28
C LYS A 97 5.51 9.06 2.50
N GLY A 98 4.18 9.14 2.45
CA GLY A 98 3.41 10.34 2.78
C GLY A 98 3.87 11.59 2.03
N ASP A 99 4.58 12.44 2.73
CA ASP A 99 5.10 13.69 2.18
C ASP A 99 6.17 13.49 1.11
N ALA A 100 7.01 12.45 1.19
CA ALA A 100 8.02 12.17 0.18
C ALA A 100 7.36 11.86 -1.17
N VAL A 101 6.31 11.02 -1.18
CA VAL A 101 5.55 10.71 -2.40
C VAL A 101 4.77 11.94 -2.90
N LYS A 102 4.23 12.79 -2.01
CA LYS A 102 3.58 14.03 -2.44
C LYS A 102 4.52 15.00 -3.15
N ASN A 103 5.80 15.00 -2.77
CA ASN A 103 6.80 15.91 -3.33
C ASN A 103 7.19 15.58 -4.79
N VAL A 104 6.94 14.35 -5.27
CA VAL A 104 7.17 13.99 -6.68
C VAL A 104 5.96 14.28 -7.58
N TYR A 105 4.82 14.66 -7.00
CA TYR A 105 3.68 15.14 -7.78
C TYR A 105 3.90 16.59 -8.24
N PRO A 106 3.35 17.00 -9.40
CA PRO A 106 3.40 18.40 -9.84
C PRO A 106 2.85 19.38 -8.82
N ARG A 107 1.88 18.94 -7.99
CA ARG A 107 1.29 19.69 -6.88
C ARG A 107 0.95 18.72 -5.74
N GLN A 108 1.25 19.10 -4.51
CA GLN A 108 1.05 18.24 -3.32
C GLN A 108 -0.44 17.92 -3.04
N ASP A 109 -1.35 18.80 -3.43
CA ASP A 109 -2.81 18.62 -3.29
C ASP A 109 -3.40 17.58 -4.25
N MET A 110 -2.65 17.14 -5.25
CA MET A 110 -3.05 16.05 -6.15
C MET A 110 -3.15 14.70 -5.44
N ARG A 111 -2.41 14.54 -4.34
CA ARG A 111 -2.33 13.28 -3.60
C ARG A 111 -2.68 13.47 -2.12
N TYR A 112 -3.64 12.71 -1.61
CA TYR A 112 -3.88 12.65 -0.17
C TYR A 112 -3.38 11.33 0.44
N SER A 113 -3.08 11.35 1.73
CA SER A 113 -2.78 10.17 2.54
C SER A 113 -3.74 10.14 3.73
N SER A 114 -4.14 8.93 4.15
CA SER A 114 -4.99 8.72 5.33
C SER A 114 -4.19 8.61 6.62
N ASP A 115 -2.88 8.42 6.50
CA ASP A 115 -1.96 8.07 7.57
C ASP A 115 -0.60 8.76 7.39
N VAL A 116 0.15 8.81 8.47
CA VAL A 116 1.54 9.26 8.50
C VAL A 116 2.41 8.11 8.97
N ASP A 117 3.25 7.62 8.07
CA ASP A 117 4.17 6.52 8.32
C ASP A 117 5.53 7.03 8.82
N PHE A 118 6.06 6.42 9.87
CA PHE A 118 7.43 6.63 10.31
C PHE A 118 8.05 5.35 10.88
N TYR A 119 9.36 5.22 10.77
CA TYR A 119 10.11 4.12 11.35
C TYR A 119 10.93 4.60 12.54
N TYR A 120 11.07 3.72 13.53
CA TYR A 120 11.95 3.86 14.69
C TYR A 120 12.54 2.51 15.11
N GLU A 121 13.66 2.52 15.82
CA GLU A 121 14.29 1.29 16.29
C GLU A 121 13.44 0.61 17.36
N LYS A 122 13.16 -0.69 17.20
CA LYS A 122 12.29 -1.50 18.08
C LYS A 122 12.67 -1.42 19.57
N LYS A 123 13.96 -1.20 19.89
CA LYS A 123 14.42 -1.01 21.27
C LYS A 123 13.79 0.22 21.96
N GLN A 124 13.33 1.22 21.20
CA GLN A 124 12.70 2.45 21.68
C GLN A 124 11.17 2.34 21.86
N ASN A 125 10.59 1.15 21.62
CA ASN A 125 9.14 0.92 21.61
C ASN A 125 8.41 1.39 22.90
N LYS A 126 9.02 1.21 24.08
CA LYS A 126 8.44 1.67 25.35
C LYS A 126 8.32 3.21 25.39
N LYS A 127 9.35 3.90 24.93
CA LYS A 127 9.39 5.37 24.88
C LYS A 127 8.37 5.90 23.87
N VAL A 128 8.37 5.39 22.64
CA VAL A 128 7.40 5.76 21.59
C VAL A 128 5.96 5.58 22.08
N LYS A 129 5.64 4.42 22.67
CA LYS A 129 4.31 4.18 23.23
C LYS A 129 3.95 5.20 24.32
N LYS A 130 4.88 5.50 25.24
CA LYS A 130 4.64 6.47 26.33
C LYS A 130 4.34 7.85 25.76
N THR A 131 5.24 8.40 24.94
CA THR A 131 5.10 9.75 24.37
C THR A 131 3.82 9.89 23.54
N LEU A 132 3.50 8.92 22.68
CA LEU A 132 2.25 8.95 21.88
C LEU A 132 1.00 8.88 22.76
N THR A 133 1.01 8.09 23.83
CA THR A 133 -0.13 8.00 24.74
C THR A 133 -0.31 9.31 25.52
N GLU A 134 0.77 9.92 25.99
CA GLU A 134 0.76 11.22 26.68
C GLU A 134 0.30 12.35 25.75
N ALA A 135 0.63 12.28 24.45
CA ALA A 135 0.10 13.18 23.42
C ALA A 135 -1.38 12.92 23.05
N GLY A 136 -2.03 11.96 23.71
CA GLY A 136 -3.46 11.64 23.56
C GLY A 136 -3.78 10.67 22.41
N PHE A 137 -2.79 10.03 21.79
CA PHE A 137 -3.02 8.98 20.82
C PHE A 137 -3.42 7.66 21.47
N LYS A 138 -4.37 6.95 20.87
CA LYS A 138 -4.82 5.61 21.29
C LYS A 138 -4.23 4.55 20.37
N LEU A 139 -3.63 3.51 20.94
CA LEU A 139 -3.20 2.33 20.20
C LEU A 139 -4.43 1.56 19.71
N THR A 140 -4.66 1.50 18.41
CA THR A 140 -5.82 0.83 17.80
C THR A 140 -5.47 -0.52 17.19
N HIS A 141 -4.27 -0.64 16.63
CA HIS A 141 -3.79 -1.89 16.03
C HIS A 141 -2.29 -2.07 16.30
N LYS A 142 -1.86 -3.33 16.37
CA LYS A 142 -0.44 -3.69 16.46
C LYS A 142 -0.22 -5.06 15.81
N ASN A 143 0.85 -5.14 15.02
CA ASN A 143 1.33 -6.40 14.43
C ASN A 143 2.86 -6.54 14.63
N TYR A 144 3.50 -7.43 13.89
CA TYR A 144 4.95 -7.65 13.99
C TYR A 144 5.82 -6.56 13.30
N GLN A 145 5.23 -5.72 12.48
CA GLN A 145 5.92 -4.67 11.71
C GLN A 145 5.69 -3.26 12.25
N HIS A 146 4.46 -2.94 12.67
CA HIS A 146 4.08 -1.60 13.10
C HIS A 146 2.99 -1.62 14.16
N ALA A 147 2.77 -0.45 14.76
CA ALA A 147 1.65 -0.14 15.62
C ALA A 147 0.93 1.11 15.09
N CYS A 148 -0.41 1.06 15.01
CA CYS A 148 -1.24 2.19 14.61
C CYS A 148 -1.73 2.93 15.84
N TYR A 149 -1.56 4.24 15.83
CA TYR A 149 -1.99 5.16 16.88
C TYR A 149 -2.92 6.19 16.27
N GLU A 150 -4.07 6.41 16.90
CA GLU A 150 -5.10 7.32 16.40
C GLU A 150 -5.44 8.40 17.42
N LYS A 151 -5.49 9.64 16.94
CA LYS A 151 -6.05 10.81 17.60
C LYS A 151 -6.76 11.62 16.52
N TYR A 152 -8.09 11.54 16.47
CA TYR A 152 -8.87 12.15 15.39
C TYR A 152 -8.43 13.59 15.10
N PRO A 153 -8.20 13.96 13.85
CA PRO A 153 -8.38 13.16 12.63
C PRO A 153 -7.07 12.49 12.12
N VAL A 154 -6.08 12.28 12.97
CA VAL A 154 -4.74 11.81 12.62
C VAL A 154 -4.54 10.34 12.95
N THR A 155 -4.00 9.59 12.00
CA THR A 155 -3.51 8.22 12.17
C THR A 155 -1.99 8.20 11.95
N LEU A 156 -1.26 7.65 12.92
CA LEU A 156 0.18 7.42 12.85
C LEU A 156 0.45 5.92 12.73
N GLU A 157 1.17 5.50 11.69
CA GLU A 157 1.70 4.14 11.57
C GLU A 157 3.18 4.11 11.98
N ALA A 158 3.41 3.70 13.22
CA ALA A 158 4.73 3.64 13.85
C ALA A 158 5.40 2.30 13.54
N HIS A 159 6.24 2.23 12.49
CA HIS A 159 6.95 1.04 12.05
C HIS A 159 8.19 0.78 12.90
N TYR A 160 8.43 -0.47 13.26
CA TYR A 160 9.65 -0.94 13.92
C TYR A 160 10.29 -2.15 13.22
N SER A 161 9.79 -2.48 12.02
CA SER A 161 10.39 -3.42 11.09
C SER A 161 9.97 -3.03 9.67
N LEU A 162 10.93 -3.04 8.75
CA LEU A 162 10.73 -2.79 7.30
C LEU A 162 10.90 -4.09 6.49
N SER A 163 10.78 -5.26 7.14
CA SER A 163 10.81 -6.57 6.48
C SER A 163 9.46 -6.82 5.81
N PHE A 164 9.33 -6.46 4.53
CA PHE A 164 8.05 -6.50 3.82
C PHE A 164 7.77 -7.81 3.09
N LEU A 165 8.76 -8.40 2.44
CA LEU A 165 8.58 -9.53 1.53
C LEU A 165 9.15 -10.83 2.12
N ASP A 166 10.40 -10.79 2.58
CA ASP A 166 11.17 -11.93 3.05
C ASP A 166 12.29 -11.50 4.00
N LYS A 167 13.15 -12.47 4.38
CA LYS A 167 14.32 -12.18 5.21
C LYS A 167 15.38 -11.32 4.52
N LYS A 168 15.45 -11.37 3.17
CA LYS A 168 16.42 -10.61 2.39
C LYS A 168 16.07 -9.13 2.40
N SER A 169 14.81 -8.80 2.16
CA SER A 169 14.31 -7.42 2.27
C SER A 169 14.43 -6.87 3.70
N GLY A 170 14.25 -7.73 4.71
CA GLY A 170 14.50 -7.36 6.11
C GLY A 170 15.95 -6.95 6.36
N LYS A 171 16.93 -7.76 5.91
CA LYS A 171 18.37 -7.47 6.01
C LYS A 171 18.76 -6.21 5.23
N TYR A 172 18.12 -5.94 4.10
CA TYR A 172 18.38 -4.74 3.30
C TYR A 172 18.11 -3.45 4.09
N TYR A 173 17.08 -3.47 4.95
CA TYR A 173 16.72 -2.34 5.81
C TYR A 173 17.34 -2.41 7.22
N ASP A 174 18.22 -3.38 7.50
CA ASP A 174 19.04 -3.33 8.70
C ASP A 174 19.92 -2.08 8.66
N ASN A 175 20.02 -1.37 9.79
CA ASN A 175 20.76 -0.11 9.90
C ASN A 175 20.28 0.98 8.90
N VAL A 176 18.97 1.05 8.68
CA VAL A 176 18.33 1.95 7.69
C VAL A 176 18.74 3.42 7.82
N PHE A 177 19.09 3.88 9.01
CA PHE A 177 19.57 5.24 9.26
C PHE A 177 20.90 5.57 8.57
N LEU A 178 21.70 4.56 8.17
CA LEU A 178 22.91 4.79 7.35
C LEU A 178 22.61 5.18 5.91
N LYS A 179 21.39 4.88 5.43
CA LYS A 179 20.89 5.26 4.09
C LYS A 179 20.07 6.55 4.12
N ALA A 180 19.90 7.16 5.28
CA ALA A 180 19.04 8.32 5.47
C ALA A 180 19.84 9.54 5.92
N THR A 181 19.38 10.71 5.53
CA THR A 181 19.95 12.00 5.93
C THR A 181 19.16 12.59 7.08
N GLU A 182 19.85 13.09 8.09
CA GLU A 182 19.24 13.83 9.20
C GLU A 182 18.83 15.23 8.71
N ILE A 183 17.51 15.48 8.67
CA ILE A 183 16.94 16.76 8.21
C ILE A 183 16.62 17.71 9.38
N LYS A 184 16.47 17.17 10.59
CA LYS A 184 16.29 17.84 11.85
C LYS A 184 16.77 16.89 12.95
N LYS A 185 17.19 17.38 14.12
CA LYS A 185 17.69 16.54 15.22
C LYS A 185 16.82 15.29 15.45
N ASN A 186 17.41 14.12 15.26
CA ASN A 186 16.78 12.79 15.34
C ASN A 186 15.66 12.52 14.33
N ILE A 187 15.45 13.38 13.33
CA ILE A 187 14.47 13.16 12.25
C ILE A 187 15.23 13.00 10.94
N TYR A 188 15.02 11.86 10.29
CA TYR A 188 15.73 11.42 9.11
C TYR A 188 14.77 11.26 7.93
N ARG A 189 15.31 11.34 6.71
CA ARG A 189 14.62 11.08 5.46
C ARG A 189 15.54 10.34 4.50
N PHE A 190 15.00 9.46 3.71
CA PHE A 190 15.70 8.90 2.55
C PHE A 190 16.01 10.00 1.52
N ASN A 191 17.09 9.83 0.74
CA ASN A 191 17.19 10.51 -0.55
C ASN A 191 16.11 9.97 -1.50
N LEU A 192 15.90 10.64 -2.63
CA LEU A 192 14.77 10.32 -3.51
C LEU A 192 14.89 8.91 -4.14
N SER A 193 16.10 8.45 -4.45
CA SER A 193 16.33 7.11 -5.01
C SER A 193 16.05 6.01 -3.98
N ASP A 194 16.49 6.16 -2.72
CA ASP A 194 16.19 5.23 -1.63
C ASP A 194 14.70 5.27 -1.25
N GLU A 195 14.04 6.42 -1.31
CA GLU A 195 12.58 6.55 -1.12
C GLU A 195 11.82 5.78 -2.20
N TYR A 196 12.28 5.84 -3.44
CA TYR A 196 11.68 5.09 -4.54
C TYR A 196 11.87 3.57 -4.37
N ILE A 197 13.05 3.11 -3.95
CA ILE A 197 13.30 1.69 -3.64
C ILE A 197 12.37 1.24 -2.51
N TYR A 198 12.21 2.06 -1.47
CA TYR A 198 11.28 1.79 -0.37
C TYR A 198 9.83 1.71 -0.88
N PHE A 199 9.39 2.66 -1.70
CA PHE A 199 8.07 2.65 -2.34
C PHE A 199 7.83 1.37 -3.14
N LEU A 200 8.79 0.96 -3.99
CA LEU A 200 8.69 -0.26 -4.81
C LEU A 200 8.63 -1.53 -3.95
N THR A 201 9.45 -1.64 -2.91
CA THR A 201 9.42 -2.76 -1.97
C THR A 201 8.06 -2.87 -1.28
N HIS A 202 7.51 -1.73 -0.89
CA HIS A 202 6.19 -1.67 -0.25
C HIS A 202 5.05 -1.97 -1.23
N ALA A 203 5.13 -1.48 -2.46
CA ALA A 203 4.18 -1.81 -3.53
C ALA A 203 4.21 -3.31 -3.86
N ALA A 204 5.40 -3.93 -3.94
CA ALA A 204 5.56 -5.37 -4.13
C ALA A 204 4.91 -6.19 -3.00
N LYS A 205 5.01 -5.74 -1.75
CA LYS A 205 4.25 -6.32 -0.63
C LYS A 205 2.75 -6.27 -0.91
N HIS A 206 2.20 -5.09 -1.23
CA HIS A 206 0.77 -4.97 -1.50
C HIS A 206 0.33 -5.81 -2.68
N PHE A 207 1.12 -5.90 -3.72
CA PHE A 207 0.88 -6.76 -4.87
C PHE A 207 0.69 -8.21 -4.45
N LYS A 208 1.59 -8.77 -3.62
CA LYS A 208 1.48 -10.13 -3.06
C LYS A 208 0.26 -10.32 -2.13
N TYR A 209 -0.18 -9.26 -1.47
CA TYR A 209 -1.28 -9.31 -0.49
C TYR A 209 -2.63 -8.83 -1.05
N GLY A 210 -2.83 -8.86 -2.36
CA GLY A 210 -4.13 -8.62 -2.97
C GLY A 210 -4.17 -7.50 -4.01
N GLY A 211 -3.02 -6.93 -4.34
CA GLY A 211 -2.87 -5.87 -5.32
C GLY A 211 -2.96 -4.47 -4.71
N PHE A 212 -3.00 -3.48 -5.60
CA PHE A 212 -3.18 -2.06 -5.30
C PHE A 212 -3.97 -1.39 -6.43
N GLY A 213 -4.36 -0.13 -6.22
CA GLY A 213 -5.18 0.61 -7.17
C GLY A 213 -4.40 1.63 -8.00
N VAL A 214 -5.16 2.40 -8.78
CA VAL A 214 -4.66 3.44 -9.70
C VAL A 214 -3.79 4.48 -8.98
N LYS A 215 -4.08 4.79 -7.71
CA LYS A 215 -3.25 5.71 -6.90
C LYS A 215 -1.79 5.28 -6.84
N THR A 216 -1.53 4.00 -6.57
CA THR A 216 -0.15 3.49 -6.49
C THR A 216 0.55 3.50 -7.85
N VAL A 217 -0.20 3.30 -8.95
CA VAL A 217 0.34 3.43 -10.32
C VAL A 217 0.65 4.90 -10.65
N ALA A 218 -0.19 5.84 -10.23
CA ALA A 218 0.07 7.27 -10.38
C ALA A 218 1.29 7.72 -9.54
N ASP A 219 1.41 7.21 -8.30
CA ASP A 219 2.60 7.42 -7.46
C ASP A 219 3.87 6.95 -8.20
N ASN A 220 3.85 5.74 -8.80
CA ASN A 220 4.97 5.20 -9.57
C ASN A 220 5.31 6.08 -10.78
N TYR A 221 4.30 6.51 -11.53
CA TYR A 221 4.50 7.39 -12.69
C TYR A 221 5.16 8.72 -12.30
N CYS A 222 4.76 9.30 -11.16
CA CYS A 222 5.40 10.52 -10.65
C CYS A 222 6.87 10.29 -10.27
N PHE A 223 7.21 9.17 -9.64
CA PHE A 223 8.61 8.81 -9.36
C PHE A 223 9.43 8.61 -10.63
N LEU A 224 8.87 7.96 -11.66
CA LEU A 224 9.54 7.74 -12.94
C LEU A 224 9.90 9.06 -13.69
N ASN A 225 9.21 10.16 -13.36
CA ASN A 225 9.46 11.49 -13.93
C ASN A 225 10.22 12.43 -12.95
N ALA A 226 10.72 11.91 -11.84
CA ALA A 226 11.49 12.66 -10.86
C ALA A 226 13.01 12.50 -11.10
N ASP A 227 13.82 13.36 -10.47
CA ASP A 227 15.28 13.31 -10.53
C ASP A 227 15.82 12.16 -9.65
N ILE A 228 15.86 10.96 -10.23
CA ILE A 228 16.25 9.70 -9.57
C ILE A 228 17.43 9.08 -10.29
N ASP A 229 18.41 8.58 -9.55
CA ASP A 229 19.47 7.72 -10.10
C ASP A 229 18.92 6.30 -10.36
N PHE A 230 18.37 6.11 -11.57
CA PHE A 230 17.80 4.82 -11.97
C PHE A 230 18.83 3.70 -12.04
N ASN A 231 20.11 3.99 -12.35
CA ASN A 231 21.16 2.97 -12.36
C ASN A 231 21.38 2.42 -10.93
N TYR A 232 21.40 3.32 -9.95
CA TYR A 232 21.45 2.92 -8.52
C TYR A 232 20.20 2.14 -8.12
N VAL A 233 19.01 2.62 -8.48
CA VAL A 233 17.74 1.95 -8.17
C VAL A 233 17.70 0.53 -8.72
N GLU A 234 18.01 0.34 -10.00
CA GLU A 234 17.99 -0.98 -10.66
C GLU A 234 18.99 -1.95 -10.00
N LYS A 235 20.20 -1.49 -9.67
CA LYS A 235 21.19 -2.29 -8.94
C LYS A 235 20.69 -2.74 -7.56
N GLU A 236 20.02 -1.87 -6.83
CA GLU A 236 19.48 -2.21 -5.51
C GLU A 236 18.25 -3.12 -5.63
N LEU A 237 17.40 -2.94 -6.67
CA LEU A 237 16.26 -3.82 -6.96
C LEU A 237 16.71 -5.22 -7.39
N ASP A 238 17.83 -5.36 -8.11
CA ASP A 238 18.44 -6.66 -8.41
C ASP A 238 18.83 -7.39 -7.11
N ARG A 239 19.47 -6.70 -6.18
CA ARG A 239 19.79 -7.23 -4.85
C ARG A 239 18.55 -7.71 -4.07
N LEU A 240 17.39 -7.06 -4.31
CA LEU A 240 16.12 -7.37 -3.68
C LEU A 240 15.29 -8.41 -4.46
N ASN A 241 15.75 -8.88 -5.64
CA ASN A 241 15.01 -9.71 -6.59
C ASN A 241 13.69 -9.06 -7.04
N LEU A 242 13.71 -7.76 -7.30
CA LEU A 242 12.53 -6.97 -7.66
C LEU A 242 12.59 -6.38 -9.08
N LEU A 243 13.60 -6.70 -9.89
CA LEU A 243 13.74 -6.13 -11.25
C LEU A 243 12.55 -6.46 -12.15
N LYS A 244 12.07 -7.71 -12.15
CA LYS A 244 10.89 -8.09 -12.95
C LYS A 244 9.64 -7.36 -12.49
N PHE A 245 9.41 -7.28 -11.17
CA PHE A 245 8.32 -6.50 -10.61
C PHE A 245 8.40 -5.04 -11.04
N TYR A 246 9.57 -4.43 -10.93
CA TYR A 246 9.82 -3.05 -11.33
C TYR A 246 9.53 -2.84 -12.82
N ALA A 247 10.06 -3.70 -13.71
CA ALA A 247 9.87 -3.58 -15.15
C ALA A 247 8.38 -3.64 -15.55
N ALA A 248 7.62 -4.62 -15.05
CA ALA A 248 6.19 -4.73 -15.32
C ALA A 248 5.42 -3.54 -14.74
N PHE A 249 5.72 -3.11 -13.51
CA PHE A 249 5.05 -1.99 -12.87
C PHE A 249 5.37 -0.64 -13.53
N LYS A 250 6.62 -0.42 -13.97
CA LYS A 250 7.04 0.72 -14.77
C LYS A 250 6.27 0.77 -16.09
N ASN A 251 6.21 -0.35 -16.82
CA ASN A 251 5.51 -0.43 -18.10
C ASN A 251 4.02 -0.08 -17.97
N VAL A 252 3.34 -0.57 -16.94
CA VAL A 252 1.93 -0.21 -16.68
C VAL A 252 1.78 1.29 -16.39
N ALA A 253 2.65 1.87 -15.58
CA ALA A 253 2.57 3.30 -15.25
C ALA A 253 2.79 4.19 -16.50
N GLU A 254 3.79 3.84 -17.31
CA GLU A 254 4.09 4.53 -18.57
C GLU A 254 3.02 4.30 -19.65
N ASN A 255 2.31 3.17 -19.63
CA ASN A 255 1.18 2.93 -20.50
C ASN A 255 -0.07 3.74 -20.08
N TRP A 256 -0.38 3.77 -18.79
CA TRP A 256 -1.60 4.44 -18.30
C TRP A 256 -1.52 5.97 -18.36
N PHE A 257 -0.36 6.55 -18.09
CA PHE A 257 -0.17 8.00 -17.96
C PHE A 257 0.81 8.61 -18.97
N GLY A 258 1.62 7.77 -19.62
CA GLY A 258 2.53 8.12 -20.70
C GLY A 258 1.99 7.69 -22.07
N LYS A 259 2.91 7.22 -22.94
CA LYS A 259 2.59 6.76 -24.31
C LYS A 259 3.26 5.41 -24.64
N THR A 260 3.84 4.73 -23.65
CA THR A 260 4.54 3.45 -23.86
C THR A 260 3.55 2.33 -24.14
N PRO A 261 3.76 1.51 -25.19
CA PRO A 261 2.95 0.31 -25.42
C PRO A 261 3.01 -0.66 -24.22
N LEU A 262 1.92 -1.36 -23.98
CA LEU A 262 1.86 -2.38 -22.95
C LEU A 262 2.61 -3.63 -23.42
N SER A 263 3.56 -4.12 -22.62
CA SER A 263 4.22 -5.41 -22.84
C SER A 263 3.34 -6.59 -22.35
N ASP A 264 3.71 -7.83 -22.73
CA ASP A 264 2.97 -9.02 -22.26
C ASP A 264 2.98 -9.14 -20.73
N ASP A 265 4.13 -8.92 -20.10
CA ASP A 265 4.24 -8.90 -18.62
C ASP A 265 3.47 -7.72 -18.03
N GLY A 266 3.53 -6.54 -18.66
CA GLY A 266 2.72 -5.38 -18.29
C GLY A 266 1.23 -5.67 -18.39
N ALA A 267 0.76 -6.37 -19.42
CA ALA A 267 -0.64 -6.74 -19.59
C ALA A 267 -1.13 -7.69 -18.50
N ALA A 268 -0.35 -8.74 -18.17
CA ALA A 268 -0.67 -9.66 -17.08
C ALA A 268 -0.71 -8.95 -15.72
N PHE A 269 0.23 -8.04 -15.48
CA PHE A 269 0.28 -7.23 -14.28
C PHE A 269 -0.91 -6.27 -14.18
N GLU A 270 -1.25 -5.58 -15.29
CA GLU A 270 -2.39 -4.68 -15.41
C GLU A 270 -3.71 -5.38 -15.09
N GLU A 271 -3.96 -6.54 -15.68
CA GLU A 271 -5.19 -7.31 -15.49
C GLU A 271 -5.44 -7.62 -14.02
N TYR A 272 -4.38 -7.94 -13.27
CA TYR A 272 -4.47 -8.22 -11.83
C TYR A 272 -4.79 -6.96 -10.99
N ILE A 273 -4.15 -5.82 -11.29
CA ILE A 273 -4.35 -4.60 -10.48
C ILE A 273 -5.60 -3.82 -10.88
N ALA A 274 -6.07 -3.90 -12.13
CA ALA A 274 -7.22 -3.14 -12.61
C ALA A 274 -8.53 -3.51 -11.90
N VAL A 275 -8.70 -4.77 -11.51
CA VAL A 275 -9.85 -5.24 -10.72
C VAL A 275 -9.74 -4.91 -9.24
N GLY A 276 -8.57 -4.42 -8.80
CA GLY A 276 -8.27 -4.02 -7.43
C GLY A 276 -9.09 -2.83 -6.95
N ALA A 277 -8.87 -2.46 -5.71
CA ALA A 277 -9.24 -1.19 -5.11
C ALA A 277 -7.94 -0.54 -4.60
N ASN A 278 -8.02 0.62 -3.94
CA ASN A 278 -6.83 1.32 -3.45
C ASN A 278 -5.84 0.43 -2.68
N TYR A 279 -6.36 -0.56 -1.93
CA TYR A 279 -5.57 -1.52 -1.13
C TYR A 279 -5.72 -2.98 -1.60
N GLY A 280 -6.07 -3.20 -2.89
CA GLY A 280 -6.35 -4.54 -3.42
C GLY A 280 -7.69 -5.12 -2.94
N THR A 281 -7.88 -6.42 -3.16
CA THR A 281 -9.10 -7.12 -2.77
C THR A 281 -8.81 -8.45 -2.06
N SER A 282 -9.73 -8.87 -1.17
CA SER A 282 -9.63 -10.19 -0.55
C SER A 282 -9.70 -11.33 -1.58
N LYS A 283 -10.41 -11.13 -2.71
CA LYS A 283 -10.48 -12.09 -3.83
C LYS A 283 -9.09 -12.25 -4.46
N ASN A 284 -8.43 -11.13 -4.80
CA ASN A 284 -7.07 -11.15 -5.36
C ASN A 284 -6.06 -11.78 -4.40
N TYR A 285 -6.14 -11.41 -3.10
CA TYR A 285 -5.28 -12.02 -2.09
C TYR A 285 -5.47 -13.54 -2.01
N ALA A 286 -6.71 -14.02 -2.05
CA ALA A 286 -6.99 -15.44 -2.06
C ALA A 286 -6.47 -16.09 -3.35
N ALA A 287 -6.75 -15.51 -4.53
CA ALA A 287 -6.30 -16.01 -5.82
C ALA A 287 -4.76 -16.11 -5.91
N MET A 288 -4.03 -15.11 -5.37
CA MET A 288 -2.56 -15.10 -5.32
C MET A 288 -1.99 -16.28 -4.52
N ASN A 289 -2.75 -16.79 -3.54
CA ASN A 289 -2.36 -17.93 -2.69
C ASN A 289 -2.90 -19.27 -3.18
N PHE A 290 -3.69 -19.30 -4.27
CA PHE A 290 -4.16 -20.53 -4.87
C PHE A 290 -3.22 -21.00 -5.97
N THR A 291 -2.83 -22.28 -5.92
CA THR A 291 -1.95 -22.89 -6.92
C THR A 291 -2.66 -23.89 -7.83
N ASP A 292 -3.84 -24.40 -7.44
CA ASP A 292 -4.61 -25.39 -8.20
C ASP A 292 -6.13 -25.38 -7.90
N LYS A 293 -6.92 -26.18 -8.65
CA LYS A 293 -8.37 -26.30 -8.52
C LYS A 293 -8.89 -26.77 -7.14
N SER A 294 -8.04 -27.39 -6.32
CA SER A 294 -8.38 -27.86 -4.97
C SER A 294 -8.31 -26.77 -3.89
N SER A 295 -7.99 -25.56 -4.29
CA SER A 295 -7.44 -24.49 -3.44
C SER A 295 -8.42 -23.79 -2.51
N GLY A 296 -9.75 -23.77 -2.81
CA GLY A 296 -10.74 -23.15 -1.92
C GLY A 296 -10.79 -23.80 -0.54
N LYS A 297 -10.76 -25.13 -0.49
CA LYS A 297 -10.68 -25.90 0.77
C LYS A 297 -9.32 -25.69 1.46
N LYS A 298 -8.23 -25.74 0.71
CA LYS A 298 -6.87 -25.48 1.25
C LYS A 298 -6.75 -24.06 1.81
N TYR A 299 -7.28 -23.05 1.09
CA TYR A 299 -7.32 -21.67 1.62
C TYR A 299 -8.12 -21.58 2.91
N PHE A 300 -9.32 -22.15 2.96
CA PHE A 300 -10.13 -22.18 4.18
C PHE A 300 -9.38 -22.87 5.34
N LEU A 301 -8.77 -24.01 5.09
CA LEU A 301 -7.97 -24.75 6.06
C LEU A 301 -6.74 -23.92 6.52
N SER A 302 -6.07 -23.20 5.63
CA SER A 302 -4.95 -22.33 5.98
C SER A 302 -5.34 -21.15 6.88
N LYS A 303 -6.62 -20.71 6.82
CA LYS A 303 -7.13 -19.68 7.72
C LYS A 303 -7.49 -20.26 9.11
N ILE A 304 -7.85 -21.54 9.18
CA ILE A 304 -8.09 -22.24 10.46
C ILE A 304 -6.77 -22.68 11.07
N PHE A 305 -5.89 -23.28 10.25
CA PHE A 305 -4.59 -23.85 10.63
C PHE A 305 -3.45 -23.12 9.93
N PRO A 306 -3.12 -21.87 10.29
CA PRO A 306 -2.03 -21.14 9.65
C PRO A 306 -0.68 -21.83 9.90
N SER A 307 0.25 -21.68 8.93
CA SER A 307 1.61 -22.22 9.04
C SER A 307 2.39 -21.61 10.23
N ALA A 308 3.46 -22.30 10.65
CA ALA A 308 4.36 -21.81 11.69
C ALA A 308 4.92 -20.42 11.34
N LYS A 309 5.25 -20.16 10.08
CA LYS A 309 5.72 -18.86 9.57
C LYS A 309 4.69 -17.73 9.82
N ILE A 310 3.40 -18.00 9.63
CA ILE A 310 2.33 -17.02 9.90
C ILE A 310 2.10 -16.86 11.41
N MET A 311 2.09 -17.97 12.12
CA MET A 311 1.82 -17.96 13.56
C MET A 311 2.98 -17.36 14.38
N SER A 312 4.22 -17.50 13.94
CA SER A 312 5.40 -16.90 14.60
C SER A 312 5.37 -15.37 14.61
N GLN A 313 4.70 -14.75 13.64
CA GLN A 313 4.47 -13.31 13.63
C GLN A 313 3.72 -12.82 14.89
N LYS A 314 2.88 -13.65 15.47
CA LYS A 314 2.15 -13.37 16.72
C LYS A 314 2.78 -14.04 17.93
N TYR A 315 3.32 -15.23 17.76
CA TYR A 315 3.87 -16.08 18.82
C TYR A 315 5.34 -16.39 18.52
N ALA A 316 6.24 -15.47 18.91
CA ALA A 316 7.67 -15.51 18.58
C ALA A 316 8.37 -16.83 18.98
N VAL A 317 7.83 -17.56 19.99
CA VAL A 317 8.35 -18.88 20.39
C VAL A 317 8.34 -19.89 19.25
N LEU A 318 7.40 -19.76 18.29
CA LEU A 318 7.30 -20.67 17.13
C LEU A 318 8.46 -20.50 16.13
N GLU A 319 9.22 -19.41 16.18
CA GLU A 319 10.44 -19.26 15.39
C GLU A 319 11.53 -20.25 15.87
N LYS A 320 11.57 -20.48 17.19
CA LYS A 320 12.58 -21.36 17.84
C LYS A 320 12.06 -22.79 18.03
N ALA A 321 10.75 -22.96 18.18
CA ALA A 321 10.10 -24.24 18.46
C ALA A 321 8.85 -24.45 17.60
N PRO A 322 8.98 -24.65 16.26
CA PRO A 322 7.84 -24.81 15.34
C PRO A 322 6.96 -26.04 15.66
N ALA A 323 7.50 -27.05 16.35
CA ALA A 323 6.75 -28.22 16.80
C ALA A 323 5.59 -27.88 17.75
N LEU A 324 5.61 -26.72 18.43
CA LEU A 324 4.51 -26.24 19.28
C LEU A 324 3.33 -25.69 18.48
N LEU A 325 3.39 -25.67 17.15
CA LEU A 325 2.34 -25.11 16.30
C LEU A 325 0.92 -25.64 16.61
N PRO A 326 0.68 -26.96 16.82
CA PRO A 326 -0.66 -27.44 17.16
C PRO A 326 -1.23 -26.84 18.44
N VAL A 327 -0.40 -26.63 19.47
CA VAL A 327 -0.81 -25.98 20.72
C VAL A 327 -1.29 -24.54 20.45
N PHE A 328 -0.55 -23.81 19.60
CA PHE A 328 -0.93 -22.43 19.28
C PHE A 328 -2.14 -22.33 18.36
N TRP A 329 -2.49 -23.36 17.59
CA TRP A 329 -3.77 -23.42 16.91
C TRP A 329 -4.93 -23.49 17.91
N VAL A 330 -4.80 -24.28 18.99
CA VAL A 330 -5.80 -24.35 20.06
C VAL A 330 -5.91 -22.99 20.78
N VAL A 331 -4.78 -22.38 21.17
CA VAL A 331 -4.76 -21.05 21.80
C VAL A 331 -5.46 -20.01 20.91
N ARG A 332 -5.20 -20.05 19.59
CA ARG A 332 -5.86 -19.16 18.63
C ARG A 332 -7.35 -19.43 18.51
N ALA A 333 -7.77 -20.69 18.47
CA ALA A 333 -9.19 -21.08 18.41
C ALA A 333 -9.94 -20.61 19.65
N VAL A 334 -9.39 -20.83 20.85
CA VAL A 334 -9.96 -20.31 22.10
C VAL A 334 -10.08 -18.79 22.05
N GLY A 335 -9.01 -18.09 21.68
CA GLY A 335 -9.03 -16.63 21.52
C GLY A 335 -10.07 -16.15 20.50
N PHE A 336 -10.33 -16.92 19.44
CA PHE A 336 -11.35 -16.61 18.44
C PHE A 336 -12.77 -16.68 19.01
N LEU A 337 -13.05 -17.59 19.95
CA LEU A 337 -14.35 -17.71 20.58
C LEU A 337 -14.77 -16.45 21.36
N PHE A 338 -13.79 -15.68 21.85
CA PHE A 338 -14.02 -14.43 22.59
C PHE A 338 -14.03 -13.18 21.71
N ARG A 339 -13.82 -13.29 20.37
CA ARG A 339 -13.89 -12.16 19.47
C ARG A 339 -15.32 -11.67 19.26
N LYS A 340 -15.52 -10.35 19.33
CA LYS A 340 -16.83 -9.72 19.06
C LYS A 340 -17.23 -9.82 17.58
N ASP A 341 -16.27 -9.81 16.66
CA ASP A 341 -16.46 -9.80 15.20
C ASP A 341 -16.37 -11.19 14.55
N LYS A 342 -16.38 -12.28 15.32
CA LYS A 342 -16.18 -13.66 14.83
C LYS A 342 -17.11 -14.06 13.68
N LYS A 343 -18.41 -13.69 13.75
CA LYS A 343 -19.39 -14.00 12.69
C LYS A 343 -19.03 -13.31 11.37
N THR A 344 -18.63 -12.04 11.44
CA THR A 344 -18.21 -11.25 10.27
C THR A 344 -16.93 -11.80 9.67
N ALA A 345 -15.96 -12.17 10.51
CA ALA A 345 -14.70 -12.76 10.07
C ALA A 345 -14.91 -14.09 9.33
N VAL A 346 -15.74 -15.01 9.88
CA VAL A 346 -16.07 -16.28 9.20
C VAL A 346 -16.82 -16.04 7.89
N LYS A 347 -17.86 -15.18 7.90
CA LYS A 347 -18.59 -14.82 6.67
C LYS A 347 -17.65 -14.25 5.60
N GLY A 348 -16.69 -13.41 6.01
CA GLY A 348 -15.68 -12.86 5.10
C GLY A 348 -14.83 -13.95 4.43
N VAL A 349 -14.32 -14.92 5.21
CA VAL A 349 -13.51 -16.02 4.66
C VAL A 349 -14.33 -16.90 3.73
N VAL A 350 -15.56 -17.28 4.11
CA VAL A 350 -16.45 -18.11 3.29
C VAL A 350 -16.81 -17.37 1.99
N LYS A 351 -17.20 -16.09 2.07
CA LYS A 351 -17.51 -15.28 0.90
C LYS A 351 -16.31 -15.17 -0.05
N THR A 352 -15.11 -14.94 0.50
CA THR A 352 -13.89 -14.81 -0.31
C THR A 352 -13.53 -16.14 -0.99
N SER A 353 -13.59 -17.26 -0.27
CA SER A 353 -13.28 -18.59 -0.84
C SER A 353 -14.27 -19.01 -1.93
N GLY A 354 -15.56 -18.64 -1.81
CA GLY A 354 -16.57 -18.88 -2.83
C GLY A 354 -16.53 -17.92 -4.02
N ALA A 355 -15.88 -16.76 -3.88
CA ALA A 355 -15.75 -15.76 -4.94
C ALA A 355 -14.53 -15.97 -5.86
N VAL A 356 -13.61 -16.85 -5.50
CA VAL A 356 -12.42 -17.16 -6.29
C VAL A 356 -12.77 -18.20 -7.32
N ASP A 357 -12.68 -17.83 -8.60
CA ASP A 357 -12.91 -18.65 -9.79
C ASP A 357 -11.59 -18.99 -10.51
N GLU A 358 -11.66 -19.86 -11.51
CA GLU A 358 -10.49 -20.29 -12.29
C GLU A 358 -9.83 -19.11 -13.03
N GLU A 359 -10.62 -18.14 -13.50
CA GLU A 359 -10.15 -16.96 -14.19
C GLU A 359 -9.31 -16.07 -13.25
N SER A 360 -9.79 -15.78 -12.04
CA SER A 360 -9.05 -14.98 -11.07
C SER A 360 -7.75 -15.66 -10.59
N VAL A 361 -7.74 -17.01 -10.50
CA VAL A 361 -6.53 -17.77 -10.18
C VAL A 361 -5.53 -17.71 -11.33
N LYS A 362 -6.00 -17.82 -12.58
CA LYS A 362 -5.17 -17.68 -13.78
C LYS A 362 -4.55 -16.29 -13.84
N THR A 363 -5.37 -15.23 -13.72
CA THR A 363 -4.92 -13.84 -13.70
C THR A 363 -3.87 -13.59 -12.61
N ALA A 364 -4.09 -14.09 -11.39
CA ALA A 364 -3.14 -13.96 -10.30
C ALA A 364 -1.82 -14.71 -10.56
N ARG A 365 -1.87 -15.87 -11.19
CA ARG A 365 -0.69 -16.66 -11.57
C ARG A 365 0.12 -15.97 -12.67
N ASP A 366 -0.54 -15.48 -13.71
CA ASP A 366 0.13 -14.77 -14.80
C ASP A 366 0.78 -13.49 -14.29
N ALA A 367 0.09 -12.75 -13.44
CA ALA A 367 0.65 -11.57 -12.78
C ALA A 367 1.82 -11.88 -11.83
N LYS A 368 1.76 -13.01 -11.10
CA LYS A 368 2.85 -13.49 -10.23
C LYS A 368 4.10 -13.77 -11.05
N ARG A 369 3.95 -14.44 -12.21
CA ARG A 369 5.04 -14.72 -13.15
C ARG A 369 5.62 -13.44 -13.73
N ALA A 370 4.78 -12.52 -14.22
CA ALA A 370 5.19 -11.23 -14.74
C ALA A 370 5.96 -10.39 -13.71
N ALA A 371 5.63 -10.52 -12.43
CA ALA A 371 6.31 -9.85 -11.32
C ALA A 371 7.55 -10.62 -10.79
N GLY A 372 7.87 -11.81 -11.31
CA GLY A 372 9.01 -12.62 -10.87
C GLY A 372 8.88 -13.19 -9.46
N PHE A 373 7.66 -13.50 -9.02
CA PHE A 373 7.41 -14.03 -7.67
C PHE A 373 7.22 -15.53 -7.60
N ASP A 374 7.24 -16.24 -8.72
CA ASP A 374 7.10 -17.70 -8.83
C ASP A 374 8.44 -18.44 -8.80
N GLU A 375 9.56 -17.76 -8.98
CA GLU A 375 10.90 -18.38 -9.04
C GLU A 375 11.54 -18.66 -7.66
N ASN A 376 10.88 -18.27 -6.54
CA ASN A 376 11.47 -18.29 -5.19
C ASN A 376 10.56 -18.90 -4.10
N GLU A 377 9.59 -19.75 -4.45
CA GLU A 377 8.74 -20.47 -3.46
C GLU A 377 9.09 -21.95 -3.33
#